data_0384eed95fca3a60e4a0970382b22ad0
#
_entry.id   0384eed95fca3a60e4a0970382b22ad0
#
_cell.length_a   1.000
_cell.length_b   1.000
_cell.length_c   1.000
_cell.angle_alpha   90.00
_cell.angle_beta   90.00
_cell.angle_gamma   90.00
#
_symmetry.space_group_name_H-M   'P 1'
#
loop_
_entity.id
_entity.type
_entity.pdbx_description
1 polymer ?
#
loop_
_entity_poly.entity_id
_entity_poly.type
_entity_poly.pdbx_seq_one_letter_code
_entity_poly.pdbx_strand_id
1 'polypeptide(L)'
;MGQKTIRATEEQARAVGLEPNKGGQYRLDKKTRDKIIALKLESGSKHQKSSCKGLENAASQAQTIPTNIPYYWDKTSKSYSILVKNPEFKQEGKDDFKKDLLDSFKKHSPKYPKIERGISKDGHLLVIDIADLHINKYATAELTGADYNSEIAVERAIEGTKGLLQAASGYNIDKIVFVMGNDVLNTDNLQKQTTKGTNQDTDKDWFTAFVIAKKCYVECIELCLAVADVDAIHCPSNHDFMSGCFLAETVAAHFRLSENITFKTSPAYRKYYQYYGNMLEFEHGDKGKAADLPLVMAQNEPRLWADTKFRYGYLHHIHHSDVKQYQSSKDYIGCNITYLRSPSSADIWHSDSSYLNMVAVEGFIHSKEHGRDPHLTHYF
;
A
#
# COMPACT_ATOMS: atom_id res chain seq x y z
N MET A 1 1.13 -0.44 -29.39
CA MET A 1 -0.17 -1.11 -29.69
C MET A 1 0.08 -2.60 -29.87
N GLY A 2 -0.22 -3.41 -28.85
CA GLY A 2 -0.01 -4.86 -28.88
C GLY A 2 -1.05 -5.53 -29.80
N GLN A 3 -0.58 -6.25 -30.78
CA GLN A 3 -1.42 -7.08 -31.63
C GLN A 3 -2.02 -8.22 -30.79
N LYS A 4 -3.35 -8.17 -30.56
CA LYS A 4 -4.08 -9.31 -29.97
C LYS A 4 -4.01 -10.50 -30.92
N THR A 5 -3.30 -11.53 -30.53
CA THR A 5 -3.24 -12.80 -31.28
C THR A 5 -4.54 -13.56 -31.07
N ILE A 6 -5.32 -13.74 -32.10
CA ILE A 6 -6.51 -14.59 -32.09
C ILE A 6 -6.05 -15.99 -32.51
N ARG A 7 -6.20 -16.99 -31.65
CA ARG A 7 -5.99 -18.41 -32.02
C ARG A 7 -7.28 -18.91 -32.67
N ALA A 8 -7.21 -19.27 -33.96
CA ALA A 8 -8.28 -19.97 -34.66
C ALA A 8 -8.09 -21.50 -34.51
N THR A 9 -9.18 -22.25 -34.44
CA THR A 9 -9.10 -23.72 -34.52
C THR A 9 -8.76 -24.14 -35.96
N GLU A 10 -8.20 -25.33 -36.13
CA GLU A 10 -7.84 -25.86 -37.45
C GLU A 10 -9.05 -25.89 -38.40
N GLU A 11 -10.23 -26.23 -37.89
CA GLU A 11 -11.51 -26.26 -38.62
C GLU A 11 -11.94 -24.87 -39.10
N GLN A 12 -11.76 -23.84 -38.26
CA GLN A 12 -12.05 -22.44 -38.60
C GLN A 12 -11.08 -21.86 -39.62
N ALA A 13 -9.83 -22.30 -39.61
CA ALA A 13 -8.83 -21.89 -40.57
C ALA A 13 -9.10 -22.53 -41.96
N ARG A 14 -9.49 -23.79 -42.01
CA ARG A 14 -9.90 -24.48 -43.25
C ARG A 14 -11.16 -23.88 -43.87
N ALA A 15 -12.15 -23.50 -43.05
CA ALA A 15 -13.40 -22.89 -43.55
C ALA A 15 -13.19 -21.55 -44.26
N VAL A 16 -12.07 -20.84 -44.03
CA VAL A 16 -11.70 -19.61 -44.72
C VAL A 16 -10.57 -19.75 -45.71
N GLY A 17 -10.16 -21.02 -46.05
CA GLY A 17 -9.16 -21.31 -47.06
C GLY A 17 -7.70 -21.01 -46.65
N LEU A 18 -7.38 -21.07 -45.38
CA LEU A 18 -6.01 -20.89 -44.91
C LEU A 18 -5.25 -22.21 -44.78
N GLU A 19 -4.02 -22.20 -45.27
CA GLU A 19 -3.07 -23.29 -45.05
C GLU A 19 -2.06 -22.93 -43.97
N PRO A 20 -1.61 -23.91 -43.15
CA PRO A 20 -0.61 -23.66 -42.14
C PRO A 20 0.77 -23.38 -42.75
N ASN A 21 1.58 -22.56 -42.11
CA ASN A 21 2.98 -22.39 -42.45
C ASN A 21 3.80 -23.66 -42.08
N LYS A 22 5.09 -23.71 -42.46
CA LYS A 22 6.00 -24.83 -42.16
C LYS A 22 6.14 -25.18 -40.66
N GLY A 23 5.61 -24.37 -39.76
CA GLY A 23 5.57 -24.58 -38.30
C GLY A 23 4.17 -24.85 -37.75
N GLY A 24 3.17 -25.17 -38.59
CA GLY A 24 1.81 -25.50 -38.16
C GLY A 24 0.98 -24.29 -37.64
N GLN A 25 1.44 -23.09 -37.91
CA GLN A 25 0.74 -21.85 -37.46
C GLN A 25 0.06 -21.15 -38.63
N TYR A 26 -1.10 -20.54 -38.37
CA TYR A 26 -1.89 -19.79 -39.38
C TYR A 26 -1.60 -18.28 -39.24
N ARG A 27 -1.25 -17.62 -40.34
CA ARG A 27 -1.03 -16.17 -40.37
C ARG A 27 -2.32 -15.50 -40.85
N LEU A 28 -2.92 -14.68 -40.01
CA LEU A 28 -4.20 -13.99 -40.27
C LEU A 28 -3.94 -12.58 -40.73
N ASP A 29 -4.38 -12.21 -41.94
CA ASP A 29 -4.53 -10.83 -42.34
C ASP A 29 -5.86 -10.24 -41.78
N LYS A 30 -6.03 -8.93 -41.91
CA LYS A 30 -7.22 -8.23 -41.36
C LYS A 30 -8.53 -8.77 -41.97
N LYS A 31 -8.54 -9.06 -43.27
CA LYS A 31 -9.73 -9.48 -44.00
C LYS A 31 -10.17 -10.91 -43.63
N THR A 32 -9.20 -11.78 -43.42
CA THR A 32 -9.42 -13.16 -42.95
C THR A 32 -9.84 -13.22 -41.49
N ARG A 33 -9.31 -12.32 -40.67
CA ARG A 33 -9.71 -12.14 -39.28
C ARG A 33 -11.17 -11.72 -39.16
N ASP A 34 -11.62 -10.77 -39.99
CA ASP A 34 -13.00 -10.29 -39.97
C ASP A 34 -13.97 -11.38 -40.44
N LYS A 35 -13.58 -12.22 -41.41
CA LYS A 35 -14.36 -13.42 -41.84
C LYS A 35 -14.52 -14.46 -40.71
N ILE A 36 -13.47 -14.73 -39.95
CA ILE A 36 -13.54 -15.68 -38.83
C ILE A 36 -14.43 -15.12 -37.72
N ILE A 37 -14.42 -13.83 -37.49
CA ILE A 37 -15.31 -13.16 -36.50
C ILE A 37 -16.77 -13.26 -36.96
N ALA A 38 -17.05 -13.03 -38.24
CA ALA A 38 -18.38 -13.19 -38.82
C ALA A 38 -18.92 -14.64 -38.72
N LEU A 39 -18.09 -15.61 -39.01
CA LEU A 39 -18.43 -17.03 -38.85
C LEU A 39 -18.70 -17.45 -37.40
N LYS A 40 -17.98 -16.83 -36.42
CA LYS A 40 -18.26 -17.03 -34.99
C LYS A 40 -19.59 -16.40 -34.56
N LEU A 41 -19.98 -15.29 -35.15
CA LEU A 41 -21.28 -14.64 -34.89
C LEU A 41 -22.43 -15.46 -35.50
N GLU A 42 -22.28 -16.03 -36.68
CA GLU A 42 -23.28 -16.89 -37.29
C GLU A 42 -23.42 -18.25 -36.59
N SER A 43 -22.32 -18.85 -36.09
CA SER A 43 -22.39 -20.07 -35.30
C SER A 43 -22.96 -19.88 -33.90
N GLY A 44 -22.86 -18.67 -33.37
CA GLY A 44 -23.45 -18.27 -32.06
C GLY A 44 -24.97 -18.13 -32.09
N SER A 45 -25.59 -18.05 -33.26
CA SER A 45 -27.05 -17.89 -33.41
C SER A 45 -27.82 -19.23 -33.45
N LYS A 46 -27.17 -20.35 -33.56
CA LYS A 46 -27.80 -21.66 -33.42
C LYS A 46 -27.68 -22.19 -32.00
N HIS A 47 -28.30 -21.50 -31.02
CA HIS A 47 -28.74 -22.16 -29.82
C HIS A 47 -29.81 -23.18 -30.20
N GLN A 48 -29.40 -24.42 -30.45
CA GLN A 48 -30.29 -25.53 -30.30
C GLN A 48 -30.86 -25.43 -28.88
N LYS A 49 -32.18 -25.32 -28.77
CA LYS A 49 -32.92 -25.58 -27.53
C LYS A 49 -32.61 -27.04 -27.16
N SER A 50 -31.49 -27.28 -26.48
CA SER A 50 -31.23 -28.54 -25.82
C SER A 50 -32.37 -28.74 -24.82
N SER A 51 -33.07 -29.85 -24.93
CA SER A 51 -34.21 -30.19 -24.09
C SER A 51 -33.85 -29.96 -22.63
N CYS A 52 -34.73 -29.28 -21.85
CA CYS A 52 -34.58 -28.92 -20.44
C CYS A 52 -34.45 -30.13 -19.47
N LYS A 53 -34.32 -31.34 -19.94
CA LYS A 53 -34.19 -32.55 -19.11
C LYS A 53 -32.95 -32.56 -18.21
N GLY A 54 -31.88 -31.87 -18.55
CA GLY A 54 -30.71 -31.76 -17.70
C GLY A 54 -30.92 -30.79 -16.53
N LEU A 55 -31.70 -29.74 -16.74
CA LEU A 55 -32.07 -28.76 -15.69
C LEU A 55 -33.06 -29.34 -14.68
N GLU A 56 -34.02 -30.12 -15.15
CA GLU A 56 -35.01 -30.83 -14.27
C GLU A 56 -34.31 -31.90 -13.40
N ASN A 57 -33.31 -32.58 -13.94
CA ASN A 57 -32.52 -33.55 -13.15
C ASN A 57 -31.57 -32.88 -12.17
N ALA A 58 -30.96 -31.74 -12.55
CA ALA A 58 -30.09 -30.98 -11.63
C ALA A 58 -30.93 -30.37 -10.48
N ALA A 59 -32.10 -29.84 -10.76
CA ALA A 59 -33.00 -29.31 -9.75
C ALA A 59 -33.52 -30.38 -8.78
N SER A 60 -33.71 -31.62 -9.26
CA SER A 60 -34.16 -32.76 -8.42
C SER A 60 -33.06 -33.38 -7.56
N GLN A 61 -31.78 -33.17 -7.95
CA GLN A 61 -30.61 -33.66 -7.19
C GLN A 61 -29.99 -32.61 -6.26
N ALA A 62 -30.31 -31.35 -6.44
CA ALA A 62 -29.83 -30.26 -5.59
C ALA A 62 -30.59 -30.24 -4.26
N GLN A 63 -30.12 -31.01 -3.30
CA GLN A 63 -30.45 -30.77 -1.91
C GLN A 63 -29.87 -29.41 -1.50
N THR A 64 -30.68 -28.34 -1.62
CA THR A 64 -30.39 -26.98 -1.13
C THR A 64 -29.20 -26.25 -1.74
N ILE A 65 -29.43 -25.58 -2.88
CA ILE A 65 -28.50 -24.52 -3.35
C ILE A 65 -28.64 -23.33 -2.39
N PRO A 66 -27.53 -22.84 -1.78
CA PRO A 66 -27.62 -21.69 -0.88
C PRO A 66 -28.23 -20.48 -1.58
N THR A 67 -29.17 -19.81 -0.92
CA THR A 67 -29.90 -18.65 -1.49
C THR A 67 -29.03 -17.42 -1.73
N ASN A 68 -27.80 -17.37 -1.19
CA ASN A 68 -26.83 -16.30 -1.37
C ASN A 68 -25.94 -16.47 -2.61
N ILE A 69 -26.08 -17.57 -3.36
CA ILE A 69 -25.31 -17.82 -4.58
C ILE A 69 -26.15 -17.44 -5.81
N PRO A 70 -25.81 -16.35 -6.56
CA PRO A 70 -26.62 -15.91 -7.71
C PRO A 70 -26.54 -16.83 -8.92
N TYR A 71 -25.40 -17.51 -9.11
CA TYR A 71 -25.16 -18.42 -10.21
C TYR A 71 -24.36 -19.61 -9.72
N TYR A 72 -24.56 -20.78 -10.33
CA TYR A 72 -23.77 -21.97 -10.10
C TYR A 72 -23.45 -22.70 -11.40
N TRP A 73 -22.37 -23.48 -11.40
CA TRP A 73 -21.98 -24.29 -12.53
C TRP A 73 -22.62 -25.67 -12.45
N ASP A 74 -23.42 -26.03 -13.45
CA ASP A 74 -23.96 -27.36 -13.59
C ASP A 74 -23.11 -28.14 -14.62
N LYS A 75 -22.55 -29.27 -14.20
CA LYS A 75 -21.73 -30.12 -15.01
C LYS A 75 -22.62 -31.16 -15.69
N THR A 76 -23.13 -30.84 -16.85
CA THR A 76 -24.06 -31.69 -17.62
C THR A 76 -23.37 -32.86 -18.36
N SER A 77 -22.06 -32.81 -18.57
CA SER A 77 -21.26 -33.88 -19.15
C SER A 77 -19.78 -33.78 -18.79
N LYS A 78 -18.95 -34.76 -19.23
CA LYS A 78 -17.48 -34.63 -19.08
C LYS A 78 -16.88 -33.49 -19.91
N SER A 79 -17.61 -32.97 -20.89
CA SER A 79 -17.11 -32.05 -21.91
C SER A 79 -17.52 -30.58 -21.72
N TYR A 80 -18.58 -30.29 -20.98
CA TYR A 80 -19.06 -28.93 -20.76
C TYR A 80 -19.80 -28.75 -19.44
N SER A 81 -19.81 -27.51 -18.97
CA SER A 81 -20.58 -27.07 -17.82
C SER A 81 -21.43 -25.87 -18.22
N ILE A 82 -22.57 -25.69 -17.63
CA ILE A 82 -23.51 -24.59 -17.87
C ILE A 82 -23.55 -23.71 -16.63
N LEU A 83 -23.44 -22.39 -16.82
CA LEU A 83 -23.70 -21.43 -15.74
C LEU A 83 -25.20 -21.21 -15.63
N VAL A 84 -25.78 -21.65 -14.52
CA VAL A 84 -27.21 -21.56 -14.25
C VAL A 84 -27.49 -20.42 -13.26
N LYS A 85 -28.51 -19.60 -13.56
CA LYS A 85 -29.00 -18.60 -12.62
C LYS A 85 -29.80 -19.30 -11.52
N ASN A 86 -29.44 -19.04 -10.27
CA ASN A 86 -30.19 -19.60 -9.13
C ASN A 86 -31.57 -18.94 -9.01
N PRO A 87 -32.68 -19.66 -9.21
CA PRO A 87 -34.02 -19.08 -9.14
C PRO A 87 -34.43 -18.67 -7.70
N GLU A 88 -33.78 -19.25 -6.69
CA GLU A 88 -34.03 -18.92 -5.29
C GLU A 88 -33.09 -17.85 -4.73
N PHE A 89 -32.22 -17.28 -5.58
CA PHE A 89 -31.33 -16.21 -5.16
C PHE A 89 -32.13 -15.02 -4.63
N LYS A 90 -32.03 -14.81 -3.35
CA LYS A 90 -32.49 -13.59 -2.70
C LYS A 90 -31.32 -12.62 -2.67
N GLN A 91 -31.40 -11.57 -3.43
CA GLN A 91 -30.49 -10.43 -3.31
C GLN A 91 -30.81 -9.76 -1.98
N GLU A 92 -30.17 -10.23 -0.90
CA GLU A 92 -30.15 -9.46 0.35
C GLU A 92 -29.61 -8.09 0.00
N GLY A 93 -30.35 -7.06 0.42
CA GLY A 93 -30.21 -5.76 -0.14
C GLY A 93 -28.78 -5.21 -0.01
N LYS A 94 -28.15 -4.88 -1.14
CA LYS A 94 -26.88 -4.13 -1.16
C LYS A 94 -26.98 -2.87 -0.29
N ASP A 95 -28.17 -2.33 -0.13
CA ASP A 95 -28.45 -1.15 0.68
C ASP A 95 -28.45 -1.46 2.18
N ASP A 96 -28.89 -2.64 2.59
CA ASP A 96 -28.84 -3.08 3.99
C ASP A 96 -27.39 -3.37 4.41
N PHE A 97 -26.63 -4.10 3.60
CA PHE A 97 -25.20 -4.32 3.87
C PHE A 97 -24.40 -3.01 3.96
N LYS A 98 -24.64 -2.08 3.01
CA LYS A 98 -24.01 -0.77 3.03
C LYS A 98 -24.40 0.03 4.27
N LYS A 99 -25.65 0.00 4.67
CA LYS A 99 -26.15 0.66 5.87
C LYS A 99 -25.55 0.05 7.12
N ASP A 100 -25.55 -1.28 7.24
CA ASP A 100 -24.97 -2.01 8.37
C ASP A 100 -23.46 -1.77 8.50
N LEU A 101 -22.76 -1.72 7.35
CA LEU A 101 -21.34 -1.38 7.32
C LEU A 101 -21.08 0.06 7.77
N LEU A 102 -21.87 1.02 7.28
CA LEU A 102 -21.78 2.42 7.70
C LEU A 102 -22.13 2.61 9.17
N ASP A 103 -23.15 1.91 9.68
CA ASP A 103 -23.54 1.98 11.07
C ASP A 103 -22.55 1.25 11.99
N SER A 104 -21.91 0.18 11.50
CA SER A 104 -20.76 -0.44 12.15
C SER A 104 -19.58 0.53 12.26
N PHE A 105 -19.23 1.22 11.19
CA PHE A 105 -18.17 2.25 11.23
C PHE A 105 -18.53 3.41 12.19
N LYS A 106 -19.79 3.83 12.24
CA LYS A 106 -20.22 4.88 13.17
C LYS A 106 -20.15 4.43 14.64
N LYS A 107 -20.46 3.16 14.94
CA LYS A 107 -20.41 2.61 16.28
C LYS A 107 -18.99 2.34 16.77
N HIS A 108 -18.05 2.06 15.87
CA HIS A 108 -16.69 1.62 16.19
C HIS A 108 -15.62 2.72 16.10
N SER A 109 -15.97 3.95 15.71
CA SER A 109 -15.04 5.08 15.83
C SER A 109 -15.03 5.55 17.28
N PRO A 110 -13.90 5.47 17.97
CA PRO A 110 -13.82 5.96 19.33
C PRO A 110 -14.03 7.48 19.36
N LYS A 111 -14.60 7.99 20.46
CA LYS A 111 -14.70 9.40 20.70
C LYS A 111 -13.47 9.81 21.50
N TYR A 112 -12.63 10.62 20.92
CA TYR A 112 -11.49 11.22 21.58
C TYR A 112 -11.93 12.52 22.25
N PRO A 113 -11.56 12.77 23.53
CA PRO A 113 -11.78 14.08 24.13
C PRO A 113 -10.92 15.10 23.39
N LYS A 114 -11.48 16.29 23.14
CA LYS A 114 -10.68 17.41 22.66
C LYS A 114 -9.72 17.85 23.75
N ILE A 115 -8.44 17.91 23.43
CA ILE A 115 -7.39 18.39 24.31
C ILE A 115 -7.05 19.81 23.87
N GLU A 116 -7.32 20.80 24.71
CA GLU A 116 -6.92 22.18 24.44
C GLU A 116 -5.44 22.36 24.80
N ARG A 117 -4.63 22.70 23.81
CA ARG A 117 -3.19 22.94 23.95
C ARG A 117 -2.85 24.37 23.54
N GLY A 118 -2.08 25.06 24.37
CA GLY A 118 -1.56 26.38 24.04
C GLY A 118 -0.38 26.26 23.07
N ILE A 119 -0.27 27.18 22.12
CA ILE A 119 0.92 27.32 21.27
C ILE A 119 2.01 28.00 22.08
N SER A 120 3.13 27.33 22.31
CA SER A 120 4.27 27.93 22.99
C SER A 120 5.11 28.79 22.06
N LYS A 121 5.71 29.84 22.56
CA LYS A 121 6.65 30.67 21.81
C LYS A 121 7.88 29.83 21.38
N ASP A 122 8.37 28.98 22.29
CA ASP A 122 9.55 28.14 22.10
C ASP A 122 9.15 26.70 21.72
N GLY A 123 8.01 26.55 21.02
CA GLY A 123 7.52 25.24 20.59
C GLY A 123 8.30 24.64 19.43
N HIS A 124 8.30 23.32 19.37
CA HIS A 124 8.99 22.53 18.36
C HIS A 124 8.02 21.59 17.65
N LEU A 125 8.36 21.26 16.42
CA LEU A 125 7.77 20.14 15.68
C LEU A 125 8.60 18.89 15.93
N LEU A 126 7.95 17.78 16.28
CA LEU A 126 8.57 16.46 16.24
C LEU A 126 8.07 15.72 14.99
N VAL A 127 8.97 15.28 14.16
CA VAL A 127 8.69 14.32 13.06
C VAL A 127 8.98 12.92 13.57
N ILE A 128 8.01 12.03 13.48
CA ILE A 128 8.16 10.59 13.70
C ILE A 128 7.91 9.89 12.37
N ASP A 129 8.92 9.19 11.87
CA ASP A 129 8.88 8.56 10.56
C ASP A 129 9.36 7.11 10.68
N ILE A 130 8.40 6.18 10.67
CA ILE A 130 8.65 4.74 10.80
C ILE A 130 8.67 4.16 9.38
N ALA A 131 9.83 4.28 8.76
CA ALA A 131 10.03 3.86 7.38
C ALA A 131 10.30 2.37 7.24
N ASP A 132 9.91 1.78 6.12
CA ASP A 132 10.26 0.42 5.69
C ASP A 132 10.00 -0.63 6.78
N LEU A 133 8.82 -0.57 7.40
CA LEU A 133 8.43 -1.47 8.49
C LEU A 133 8.15 -2.90 8.00
N HIS A 134 7.64 -3.02 6.77
CA HIS A 134 7.34 -4.30 6.12
C HIS A 134 6.57 -5.29 7.00
N ILE A 135 5.44 -4.89 7.61
CA ILE A 135 4.53 -5.82 8.28
C ILE A 135 4.14 -6.91 7.28
N ASN A 136 4.15 -8.16 7.71
CA ASN A 136 4.00 -9.37 6.91
C ASN A 136 5.28 -9.86 6.22
N LYS A 137 6.43 -9.25 6.41
CA LYS A 137 7.71 -9.82 5.99
C LYS A 137 8.09 -10.98 6.91
N TYR A 138 8.59 -12.06 6.32
CA TYR A 138 9.08 -13.22 7.06
C TYR A 138 10.56 -13.44 6.79
N ALA A 139 11.34 -13.54 7.84
CA ALA A 139 12.73 -13.91 7.80
C ALA A 139 13.09 -14.71 9.06
N THR A 140 14.03 -15.67 8.94
CA THR A 140 14.51 -16.50 10.04
C THR A 140 15.97 -16.21 10.34
N ALA A 141 16.35 -16.24 11.60
CA ALA A 141 17.72 -16.00 12.05
C ALA A 141 18.73 -16.96 11.38
N GLU A 142 18.32 -18.17 11.06
CA GLU A 142 19.17 -19.16 10.38
C GLU A 142 19.62 -18.66 8.98
N LEU A 143 18.74 -17.98 8.25
CA LEU A 143 19.00 -17.53 6.87
C LEU A 143 19.51 -16.09 6.78
N THR A 144 19.12 -15.24 7.73
CA THR A 144 19.36 -13.79 7.61
C THR A 144 20.11 -13.19 8.79
N GLY A 145 20.42 -14.00 9.79
CA GLY A 145 21.09 -13.56 11.02
C GLY A 145 20.14 -12.99 12.10
N ALA A 146 18.87 -12.72 11.76
CA ALA A 146 17.86 -12.24 12.72
C ALA A 146 16.45 -12.65 12.27
N ASP A 147 15.61 -13.02 13.23
CA ASP A 147 14.19 -13.26 12.95
C ASP A 147 13.47 -11.95 12.64
N TYR A 148 12.48 -12.03 11.73
CA TYR A 148 11.54 -10.95 11.46
C TYR A 148 10.17 -11.48 11.07
N ASN A 149 9.11 -10.91 11.64
CA ASN A 149 7.72 -11.24 11.38
C ASN A 149 6.81 -10.07 11.75
N SER A 150 5.52 -10.22 11.57
CA SER A 150 4.54 -9.17 11.86
C SER A 150 4.53 -8.73 13.33
N GLU A 151 4.74 -9.65 14.27
CA GLU A 151 4.78 -9.35 15.70
C GLU A 151 5.99 -8.48 16.06
N ILE A 152 7.17 -8.83 15.56
CA ILE A 152 8.41 -8.05 15.76
C ILE A 152 8.30 -6.67 15.11
N ALA A 153 7.70 -6.59 13.92
CA ALA A 153 7.45 -5.31 13.24
C ALA A 153 6.61 -4.37 14.11
N VAL A 154 5.49 -4.86 14.63
CA VAL A 154 4.60 -4.07 15.51
C VAL A 154 5.29 -3.66 16.80
N GLU A 155 5.99 -4.58 17.46
CA GLU A 155 6.73 -4.30 18.68
C GLU A 155 7.74 -3.17 18.46
N ARG A 156 8.55 -3.25 17.41
CA ARG A 156 9.54 -2.21 17.06
C ARG A 156 8.89 -0.87 16.72
N ALA A 157 7.76 -0.86 16.02
CA ALA A 157 7.06 0.39 15.70
C ALA A 157 6.56 1.09 16.97
N ILE A 158 5.96 0.34 17.90
CA ILE A 158 5.43 0.88 19.17
C ILE A 158 6.58 1.29 20.11
N GLU A 159 7.57 0.44 20.27
CA GLU A 159 8.75 0.70 21.10
C GLU A 159 9.52 1.92 20.57
N GLY A 160 9.78 1.95 19.25
CA GLY A 160 10.45 3.06 18.61
C GLY A 160 9.70 4.38 18.76
N THR A 161 8.36 4.37 18.59
CA THR A 161 7.54 5.54 18.84
C THR A 161 7.69 6.04 20.29
N LYS A 162 7.60 5.14 21.28
CA LYS A 162 7.80 5.47 22.70
C LYS A 162 9.21 6.03 22.94
N GLY A 163 10.23 5.39 22.36
CA GLY A 163 11.62 5.81 22.49
C GLY A 163 11.88 7.21 21.93
N LEU A 164 11.31 7.55 20.77
CA LEU A 164 11.42 8.88 20.18
C LEU A 164 10.68 9.93 21.00
N LEU A 165 9.47 9.64 21.50
CA LEU A 165 8.71 10.53 22.38
C LEU A 165 9.46 10.78 23.70
N GLN A 166 10.08 9.75 24.28
CA GLN A 166 10.89 9.87 25.48
C GLN A 166 12.16 10.72 25.22
N ALA A 167 12.85 10.48 24.10
CA ALA A 167 14.02 11.28 23.72
C ALA A 167 13.67 12.77 23.48
N ALA A 168 12.44 13.03 22.99
CA ALA A 168 11.93 14.39 22.78
C ALA A 168 11.40 15.04 24.07
N SER A 169 11.36 14.37 25.21
CA SER A 169 10.71 14.87 26.45
C SER A 169 11.33 16.15 27.02
N GLY A 170 12.57 16.48 26.65
CA GLY A 170 13.22 17.73 27.03
C GLY A 170 12.82 18.95 26.18
N TYR A 171 12.03 18.75 25.14
CA TYR A 171 11.57 19.79 24.21
C TYR A 171 10.09 20.08 24.42
N ASN A 172 9.70 21.32 24.21
CA ASN A 172 8.30 21.71 24.21
C ASN A 172 7.71 21.42 22.82
N ILE A 173 7.08 20.25 22.68
CA ILE A 173 6.53 19.80 21.39
C ILE A 173 5.13 20.38 21.20
N ASP A 174 4.96 21.31 20.26
CA ASP A 174 3.67 21.90 19.89
C ASP A 174 2.86 21.00 18.95
N LYS A 175 3.56 20.27 18.08
CA LYS A 175 2.99 19.51 16.99
C LYS A 175 3.84 18.28 16.68
N ILE A 176 3.19 17.17 16.32
CA ILE A 176 3.86 15.99 15.80
C ILE A 176 3.43 15.77 14.35
N VAL A 177 4.37 15.59 13.43
CA VAL A 177 4.12 14.98 12.13
C VAL A 177 4.40 13.49 12.25
N PHE A 178 3.36 12.68 12.04
CA PHE A 178 3.48 11.23 12.00
C PHE A 178 3.40 10.75 10.54
N VAL A 179 4.50 10.20 10.02
CA VAL A 179 4.58 9.74 8.62
C VAL A 179 4.12 8.30 8.55
N MET A 180 3.10 8.05 7.72
CA MET A 180 2.54 6.72 7.42
C MET A 180 2.94 6.28 6.02
N GLY A 181 2.90 5.00 5.76
CA GLY A 181 3.26 4.41 4.46
C GLY A 181 4.73 4.03 4.41
N ASN A 182 5.41 4.38 3.32
CA ASN A 182 6.83 4.07 3.14
C ASN A 182 7.12 2.59 3.38
N ASP A 183 6.43 1.70 2.64
CA ASP A 183 6.54 0.25 2.78
C ASP A 183 6.16 -0.26 4.17
N VAL A 184 5.02 0.20 4.70
CA VAL A 184 4.48 -0.33 5.97
C VAL A 184 4.02 -1.77 5.83
N LEU A 185 3.44 -2.15 4.68
CA LEU A 185 3.09 -3.52 4.33
C LEU A 185 4.11 -4.12 3.36
N ASN A 186 4.45 -5.39 3.55
CA ASN A 186 5.40 -6.09 2.69
C ASN A 186 4.82 -6.45 1.31
N THR A 187 3.49 -6.44 1.16
CA THR A 187 2.80 -6.87 -0.07
C THR A 187 1.55 -6.05 -0.33
N ASP A 188 1.20 -5.90 -1.62
CA ASP A 188 0.06 -5.09 -2.09
C ASP A 188 -1.16 -5.93 -2.49
N ASN A 189 -1.06 -7.26 -2.50
CA ASN A 189 -2.11 -8.15 -2.98
C ASN A 189 -2.11 -9.53 -2.32
N LEU A 190 -3.19 -10.31 -2.62
CA LEU A 190 -3.37 -11.67 -2.12
C LEU A 190 -2.36 -12.69 -2.68
N GLN A 191 -1.66 -12.37 -3.77
CA GLN A 191 -0.64 -13.19 -4.39
C GLN A 191 0.72 -13.06 -3.70
N LYS A 192 0.78 -12.33 -2.58
CA LYS A 192 2.01 -12.07 -1.82
C LYS A 192 3.06 -11.32 -2.64
N GLN A 193 2.63 -10.32 -3.37
CA GLN A 193 3.49 -9.55 -4.29
C GLN A 193 3.48 -8.08 -3.93
N THR A 194 4.60 -7.41 -4.22
CA THR A 194 4.68 -5.94 -4.23
C THR A 194 3.77 -5.37 -5.31
N THR A 195 3.58 -4.06 -5.33
CA THR A 195 2.80 -3.35 -6.36
C THR A 195 3.23 -3.71 -7.80
N LYS A 196 4.52 -3.95 -8.03
CA LYS A 196 5.07 -4.31 -9.35
C LYS A 196 5.07 -5.82 -9.63
N GLY A 197 4.58 -6.65 -8.72
CA GLY A 197 4.47 -8.09 -8.90
C GLY A 197 5.68 -8.91 -8.43
N THR A 198 6.59 -8.35 -7.64
CA THR A 198 7.70 -9.09 -7.02
C THR A 198 7.17 -9.92 -5.86
N ASN A 199 7.40 -11.24 -5.88
CA ASN A 199 6.99 -12.14 -4.80
C ASN A 199 7.77 -11.85 -3.51
N GLN A 200 7.08 -11.97 -2.38
CA GLN A 200 7.61 -11.73 -1.05
C GLN A 200 7.30 -12.91 -0.12
N ASP A 201 8.24 -13.23 0.77
CA ASP A 201 7.99 -14.16 1.86
C ASP A 201 7.17 -13.48 2.96
N THR A 202 6.11 -14.16 3.42
CA THR A 202 5.13 -13.60 4.34
C THR A 202 4.78 -14.57 5.47
N ASP A 203 4.58 -14.04 6.69
CA ASP A 203 4.18 -14.81 7.86
C ASP A 203 2.67 -14.89 8.07
N LYS A 204 1.88 -14.02 7.44
CA LYS A 204 0.41 -13.96 7.53
C LYS A 204 -0.24 -13.92 6.15
N ASP A 205 -1.56 -14.04 6.11
CA ASP A 205 -2.34 -13.64 4.94
C ASP A 205 -2.49 -12.10 4.88
N TRP A 206 -2.81 -11.60 3.69
CA TRP A 206 -2.87 -10.16 3.43
C TRP A 206 -3.88 -9.42 4.32
N PHE A 207 -5.08 -10.01 4.57
CA PHE A 207 -6.11 -9.37 5.39
C PHE A 207 -5.68 -9.26 6.85
N THR A 208 -5.08 -10.31 7.38
CA THR A 208 -4.53 -10.33 8.75
C THR A 208 -3.44 -9.27 8.89
N ALA A 209 -2.52 -9.18 7.94
CA ALA A 209 -1.46 -8.18 7.91
C ALA A 209 -2.02 -6.74 7.87
N PHE A 210 -3.03 -6.49 7.04
CA PHE A 210 -3.70 -5.18 6.96
C PHE A 210 -4.33 -4.76 8.30
N VAL A 211 -5.01 -5.68 8.96
CA VAL A 211 -5.62 -5.41 10.29
C VAL A 211 -4.55 -5.16 11.35
N ILE A 212 -3.44 -5.89 11.32
CA ILE A 212 -2.29 -5.69 12.20
C ILE A 212 -1.71 -4.29 11.98
N ALA A 213 -1.42 -3.91 10.74
CA ALA A 213 -0.89 -2.60 10.38
C ALA A 213 -1.81 -1.44 10.81
N LYS A 214 -3.13 -1.61 10.62
CA LYS A 214 -4.11 -0.63 11.11
C LYS A 214 -4.01 -0.44 12.62
N LYS A 215 -3.98 -1.54 13.39
CA LYS A 215 -3.89 -1.47 14.86
C LYS A 215 -2.58 -0.86 15.32
N CYS A 216 -1.48 -1.20 14.67
CA CYS A 216 -0.16 -0.64 14.94
C CYS A 216 -0.16 0.89 14.77
N TYR A 217 -0.64 1.40 13.63
CA TYR A 217 -0.73 2.85 13.42
C TYR A 217 -1.66 3.56 14.39
N VAL A 218 -2.81 2.95 14.72
CA VAL A 218 -3.72 3.52 15.72
C VAL A 218 -3.00 3.68 17.05
N GLU A 219 -2.29 2.66 17.54
CA GLU A 219 -1.58 2.71 18.81
C GLU A 219 -0.43 3.74 18.79
N CYS A 220 0.38 3.76 17.73
CA CYS A 220 1.45 4.75 17.59
C CYS A 220 0.92 6.19 17.57
N ILE A 221 -0.19 6.43 16.86
CA ILE A 221 -0.83 7.75 16.80
C ILE A 221 -1.42 8.15 18.17
N GLU A 222 -2.04 7.22 18.88
CA GLU A 222 -2.56 7.47 20.24
C GLU A 222 -1.46 7.86 21.22
N LEU A 223 -0.28 7.22 21.13
CA LEU A 223 0.91 7.63 21.88
C LEU A 223 1.33 9.07 21.56
N CYS A 224 1.32 9.43 20.27
CA CYS A 224 1.64 10.79 19.83
C CYS A 224 0.60 11.81 20.33
N LEU A 225 -0.69 11.48 20.24
CA LEU A 225 -1.80 12.33 20.70
C LEU A 225 -1.76 12.61 22.20
N ALA A 226 -1.17 11.73 23.01
CA ALA A 226 -0.94 11.98 24.43
C ALA A 226 0.04 13.14 24.67
N VAL A 227 0.94 13.44 23.72
CA VAL A 227 1.99 14.46 23.84
C VAL A 227 1.59 15.77 23.14
N ALA A 228 1.22 15.73 21.88
CA ALA A 228 0.89 16.92 21.08
C ALA A 228 -0.22 16.62 20.05
N ASP A 229 -0.72 17.67 19.39
CA ASP A 229 -1.57 17.52 18.22
C ASP A 229 -0.78 16.89 17.07
N VAL A 230 -1.45 16.05 16.27
CA VAL A 230 -0.81 15.25 15.24
C VAL A 230 -1.27 15.67 13.83
N ASP A 231 -0.33 15.77 12.91
CA ASP A 231 -0.61 15.81 11.48
C ASP A 231 -0.07 14.52 10.85
N ALA A 232 -0.95 13.59 10.50
CA ALA A 232 -0.60 12.31 9.89
C ALA A 232 -0.49 12.45 8.36
N ILE A 233 0.64 12.03 7.79
CA ILE A 233 0.95 12.18 6.37
C ILE A 233 1.24 10.81 5.78
N HIS A 234 0.50 10.41 4.72
CA HIS A 234 0.74 9.16 4.02
C HIS A 234 1.68 9.36 2.83
N CYS A 235 2.78 8.59 2.78
CA CYS A 235 3.70 8.50 1.66
C CYS A 235 3.54 7.16 0.95
N PRO A 236 3.06 7.13 -0.30
CA PRO A 236 2.92 5.89 -1.06
C PRO A 236 4.28 5.32 -1.46
N SER A 237 4.39 4.02 -1.54
CA SER A 237 5.64 3.27 -1.75
C SER A 237 5.50 2.15 -2.77
N ASN A 238 6.56 1.39 -3.00
CA ASN A 238 6.59 0.39 -4.07
C ASN A 238 6.13 -1.00 -3.63
N HIS A 239 6.13 -1.32 -2.33
CA HIS A 239 5.63 -2.61 -1.85
C HIS A 239 4.11 -2.63 -1.70
N ASP A 240 3.50 -1.52 -1.29
CA ASP A 240 2.11 -1.46 -0.84
C ASP A 240 1.34 -0.23 -1.33
N PHE A 241 1.59 0.22 -2.56
CA PHE A 241 1.00 1.46 -3.08
C PHE A 241 -0.51 1.54 -2.86
N MET A 242 -1.24 0.49 -3.24
CA MET A 242 -2.70 0.46 -3.14
C MET A 242 -3.16 0.16 -1.71
N SER A 243 -2.58 -0.86 -1.10
CA SER A 243 -2.89 -1.27 0.26
C SER A 243 -2.56 -0.18 1.28
N GLY A 244 -1.42 0.50 1.12
CA GLY A 244 -0.98 1.62 1.95
C GLY A 244 -1.92 2.81 1.87
N CYS A 245 -2.41 3.17 0.66
CA CYS A 245 -3.43 4.21 0.50
C CYS A 245 -4.74 3.86 1.22
N PHE A 246 -5.23 2.62 1.08
CA PHE A 246 -6.43 2.18 1.78
C PHE A 246 -6.22 2.10 3.31
N LEU A 247 -5.02 1.72 3.74
CA LEU A 247 -4.66 1.71 5.15
C LEU A 247 -4.72 3.12 5.75
N ALA A 248 -4.13 4.10 5.06
CA ALA A 248 -4.14 5.51 5.49
C ALA A 248 -5.57 6.06 5.61
N GLU A 249 -6.43 5.80 4.62
CA GLU A 249 -7.85 6.18 4.67
C GLU A 249 -8.60 5.47 5.81
N THR A 250 -8.27 4.20 6.08
CA THR A 250 -8.89 3.43 7.16
C THR A 250 -8.49 3.97 8.54
N VAL A 251 -7.22 4.36 8.71
CA VAL A 251 -6.72 4.99 9.92
C VAL A 251 -7.34 6.38 10.10
N ALA A 252 -7.42 7.19 9.04
CA ALA A 252 -8.10 8.48 9.08
C ALA A 252 -9.57 8.36 9.46
N ALA A 253 -10.28 7.36 8.94
CA ALA A 253 -11.66 7.07 9.31
C ALA A 253 -11.81 6.68 10.78
N HIS A 254 -10.82 6.00 11.38
CA HIS A 254 -10.81 5.66 12.79
C HIS A 254 -10.78 6.91 13.68
N PHE A 255 -9.96 7.90 13.33
CA PHE A 255 -9.77 9.15 14.09
C PHE A 255 -10.71 10.29 13.66
N ARG A 256 -11.68 10.06 12.79
CA ARG A 256 -12.56 11.11 12.22
C ARG A 256 -13.30 11.97 13.25
N LEU A 257 -13.42 11.52 14.50
CA LEU A 257 -14.07 12.24 15.60
C LEU A 257 -13.07 12.89 16.56
N SER A 258 -11.77 12.83 16.26
CA SER A 258 -10.73 13.51 17.02
C SER A 258 -10.42 14.88 16.40
N GLU A 259 -10.44 15.92 17.20
CA GLU A 259 -10.11 17.29 16.75
C GLU A 259 -8.60 17.59 16.86
N ASN A 260 -7.84 16.72 17.53
CA ASN A 260 -6.40 16.89 17.76
C ASN A 260 -5.51 16.21 16.70
N ILE A 261 -6.11 15.69 15.59
CA ILE A 261 -5.38 15.08 14.51
C ILE A 261 -5.94 15.49 13.15
N THR A 262 -5.05 15.71 12.19
CA THR A 262 -5.37 15.89 10.77
C THR A 262 -4.69 14.86 9.92
N PHE A 263 -5.24 14.57 8.73
CA PHE A 263 -4.72 13.55 7.83
C PHE A 263 -4.49 14.10 6.43
N LYS A 264 -3.35 13.77 5.83
CA LYS A 264 -3.01 13.97 4.42
C LYS A 264 -2.83 12.60 3.76
N THR A 265 -3.92 12.04 3.22
CA THR A 265 -3.99 10.67 2.69
C THR A 265 -3.86 10.57 1.16
N SER A 266 -3.66 11.69 0.46
CA SER A 266 -3.61 11.69 -1.00
C SER A 266 -2.57 10.70 -1.55
N PRO A 267 -2.78 10.07 -2.73
CA PRO A 267 -1.83 9.16 -3.34
C PRO A 267 -0.66 9.89 -4.06
N ALA A 268 -0.55 11.22 -3.92
CA ALA A 268 0.59 11.95 -4.47
C ALA A 268 1.89 11.43 -3.90
N TYR A 269 2.89 11.20 -4.75
CA TYR A 269 4.16 10.60 -4.37
C TYR A 269 4.94 11.44 -3.36
N ARG A 270 4.99 12.76 -3.58
CA ARG A 270 5.68 13.72 -2.71
C ARG A 270 4.72 14.44 -1.79
N LYS A 271 5.12 14.62 -0.55
CA LYS A 271 4.36 15.36 0.45
C LYS A 271 5.19 16.52 0.96
N TYR A 272 4.55 17.69 1.01
CA TYR A 272 5.18 18.90 1.51
C TYR A 272 4.47 19.37 2.78
N TYR A 273 5.28 19.80 3.73
CA TYR A 273 4.81 20.30 5.02
C TYR A 273 5.58 21.56 5.41
N GLN A 274 4.87 22.54 5.92
CA GLN A 274 5.48 23.76 6.44
C GLN A 274 5.34 23.82 7.96
N TYR A 275 6.45 24.07 8.63
CA TYR A 275 6.46 24.43 10.03
C TYR A 275 7.27 25.69 10.22
N TYR A 276 6.58 26.83 10.30
CA TYR A 276 7.18 28.18 10.35
C TYR A 276 8.24 28.37 9.24
N GLY A 277 9.51 28.62 9.60
CA GLY A 277 10.61 28.78 8.65
C GLY A 277 11.15 27.50 8.02
N ASN A 278 10.54 26.34 8.30
CA ASN A 278 10.96 25.04 7.80
C ASN A 278 10.03 24.53 6.70
N MET A 279 10.59 24.05 5.61
CA MET A 279 9.94 23.23 4.60
C MET A 279 10.42 21.81 4.72
N LEU A 280 9.49 20.87 4.89
CA LEU A 280 9.76 19.44 4.95
C LEU A 280 9.15 18.75 3.73
N GLU A 281 9.87 17.83 3.16
CA GLU A 281 9.42 16.98 2.09
C GLU A 281 9.58 15.53 2.51
N PHE A 282 8.57 14.69 2.19
CA PHE A 282 8.55 13.27 2.48
C PHE A 282 8.22 12.52 1.21
N GLU A 283 9.05 11.55 0.86
CA GLU A 283 8.82 10.61 -0.24
C GLU A 283 9.48 9.26 0.07
N HIS A 284 9.03 8.20 -0.62
CA HIS A 284 9.61 6.88 -0.41
C HIS A 284 11.06 6.77 -0.92
N GLY A 285 11.42 7.49 -1.97
CA GLY A 285 12.81 7.53 -2.46
C GLY A 285 13.13 6.51 -3.56
N ASP A 286 12.15 5.69 -4.01
CA ASP A 286 12.33 4.75 -5.15
C ASP A 286 12.32 5.43 -6.52
N LYS A 287 12.10 6.75 -6.58
CA LYS A 287 11.96 7.50 -7.83
C LYS A 287 12.82 8.77 -7.84
N GLY A 288 13.61 8.92 -8.88
CA GLY A 288 14.44 10.10 -9.06
C GLY A 288 15.80 10.00 -8.36
N LYS A 289 16.48 11.13 -8.26
CA LYS A 289 17.80 11.25 -7.62
C LYS A 289 17.70 12.29 -6.50
N ALA A 290 18.27 11.99 -5.35
CA ALA A 290 18.33 12.94 -4.24
C ALA A 290 18.96 14.29 -4.62
N ALA A 291 19.93 14.29 -5.53
CA ALA A 291 20.57 15.53 -6.00
C ALA A 291 19.61 16.48 -6.74
N ASP A 292 18.55 15.96 -7.36
CA ASP A 292 17.57 16.75 -8.10
C ASP A 292 16.44 17.27 -7.18
N LEU A 293 16.32 16.71 -5.98
CA LEU A 293 15.20 16.98 -5.07
C LEU A 293 15.07 18.47 -4.70
N PRO A 294 16.13 19.25 -4.43
CA PRO A 294 15.99 20.68 -4.15
C PRO A 294 15.30 21.45 -5.28
N LEU A 295 15.62 21.11 -6.55
CA LEU A 295 14.97 21.72 -7.71
C LEU A 295 13.52 21.27 -7.85
N VAL A 296 13.23 20.00 -7.57
CA VAL A 296 11.87 19.44 -7.56
C VAL A 296 11.02 20.11 -6.49
N MET A 297 11.55 20.28 -5.28
CA MET A 297 10.87 21.00 -4.18
C MET A 297 10.53 22.44 -4.58
N ALA A 298 11.52 23.16 -5.13
CA ALA A 298 11.35 24.55 -5.58
C ALA A 298 10.36 24.67 -6.74
N GLN A 299 10.32 23.70 -7.66
CA GLN A 299 9.40 23.68 -8.79
C GLN A 299 7.96 23.32 -8.37
N ASN A 300 7.80 22.35 -7.49
CA ASN A 300 6.48 21.90 -7.06
C ASN A 300 5.81 22.87 -6.08
N GLU A 301 6.61 23.47 -5.19
CA GLU A 301 6.12 24.34 -4.12
C GLU A 301 6.92 25.66 -4.09
N PRO A 302 6.87 26.48 -5.16
CA PRO A 302 7.71 27.65 -5.29
C PRO A 302 7.46 28.72 -4.23
N ARG A 303 6.20 28.85 -3.75
CA ARG A 303 5.86 29.78 -2.67
C ARG A 303 6.43 29.29 -1.34
N LEU A 304 6.19 28.03 -1.01
CA LEU A 304 6.70 27.42 0.22
C LEU A 304 8.24 27.45 0.24
N TRP A 305 8.89 27.21 -0.91
CA TRP A 305 10.33 27.34 -1.05
C TRP A 305 10.82 28.76 -0.78
N ALA A 306 10.14 29.78 -1.28
CA ALA A 306 10.51 31.17 -1.11
C ALA A 306 10.26 31.66 0.35
N ASP A 307 9.19 31.18 0.98
CA ASP A 307 8.75 31.62 2.31
C ASP A 307 9.53 30.91 3.46
N THR A 308 10.34 29.88 3.14
CA THR A 308 11.08 29.11 4.15
C THR A 308 12.58 29.29 4.02
N LYS A 309 13.28 29.22 5.14
CA LYS A 309 14.73 29.34 5.24
C LYS A 309 15.42 27.98 5.28
N PHE A 310 14.83 27.03 5.99
CA PHE A 310 15.38 25.71 6.23
C PHE A 310 14.57 24.67 5.47
N ARG A 311 15.22 23.79 4.72
CA ARG A 311 14.57 22.81 3.85
C ARG A 311 15.17 21.44 4.04
N TYR A 312 14.30 20.44 4.19
CA TYR A 312 14.69 19.07 4.51
C TYR A 312 13.88 18.10 3.66
N GLY A 313 14.56 17.11 3.07
CA GLY A 313 13.94 15.95 2.42
C GLY A 313 14.20 14.70 3.26
N TYR A 314 13.16 13.94 3.53
CA TYR A 314 13.19 12.67 4.26
C TYR A 314 12.81 11.55 3.31
N LEU A 315 13.75 10.65 3.06
CA LEU A 315 13.69 9.57 2.08
C LEU A 315 13.91 8.22 2.75
N HIS A 316 13.39 7.18 2.10
CA HIS A 316 13.39 5.79 2.55
C HIS A 316 13.92 4.87 1.45
N HIS A 317 13.45 3.63 1.38
CA HIS A 317 13.68 2.67 0.29
C HIS A 317 15.11 2.16 0.15
N ILE A 318 16.12 3.00 0.33
CA ILE A 318 17.50 2.54 0.16
C ILE A 318 17.94 1.75 1.40
N HIS A 319 17.60 0.45 1.42
CA HIS A 319 18.14 -0.50 2.38
C HIS A 319 19.64 -0.75 2.13
N HIS A 320 20.40 0.27 1.74
CA HIS A 320 21.87 0.25 1.48
C HIS A 320 22.37 -0.57 0.29
N SER A 321 21.58 -0.70 -0.77
CA SER A 321 21.96 -1.53 -1.91
C SER A 321 23.21 -1.09 -2.69
N ASP A 322 23.62 0.19 -2.65
CA ASP A 322 24.66 0.68 -3.55
C ASP A 322 25.76 1.54 -2.90
N VAL A 323 25.82 1.62 -1.58
CA VAL A 323 26.71 2.60 -0.94
C VAL A 323 27.84 1.91 -0.19
N LYS A 324 29.05 1.99 -0.74
CA LYS A 324 30.28 1.59 -0.04
C LYS A 324 30.53 2.39 1.26
N GLN A 325 29.83 3.51 1.43
CA GLN A 325 29.82 4.35 2.64
C GLN A 325 28.40 4.85 2.87
N TYR A 326 27.81 4.53 4.02
CA TYR A 326 26.52 5.06 4.42
C TYR A 326 26.64 6.53 4.82
N GLN A 327 25.96 7.39 4.11
CA GLN A 327 25.74 8.78 4.48
C GLN A 327 24.25 9.02 4.65
N SER A 328 23.76 8.96 5.89
CA SER A 328 22.34 9.14 6.21
C SER A 328 21.83 10.52 5.81
N SER A 329 22.66 11.55 5.93
CA SER A 329 22.28 12.94 5.67
C SER A 329 23.33 13.63 4.82
N LYS A 330 22.89 14.39 3.81
CA LYS A 330 23.74 15.12 2.91
C LYS A 330 23.17 16.50 2.58
N ASP A 331 24.03 17.52 2.63
CA ASP A 331 23.66 18.85 2.20
C ASP A 331 23.78 19.00 0.68
N TYR A 332 22.71 19.47 0.08
CA TYR A 332 22.65 19.94 -1.28
C TYR A 332 22.40 21.45 -1.28
N ILE A 333 22.53 22.12 -2.43
CA ILE A 333 22.27 23.55 -2.52
C ILE A 333 20.83 23.84 -2.10
N GLY A 334 20.68 24.48 -0.94
CA GLY A 334 19.40 24.95 -0.40
C GLY A 334 18.55 23.91 0.33
N CYS A 335 19.01 22.65 0.48
CA CYS A 335 18.26 21.60 1.15
C CYS A 335 19.18 20.53 1.76
N ASN A 336 18.86 20.05 2.95
CA ASN A 336 19.45 18.84 3.53
C ASN A 336 18.54 17.64 3.25
N ILE A 337 19.10 16.56 2.73
CA ILE A 337 18.37 15.33 2.42
C ILE A 337 18.89 14.21 3.31
N THR A 338 17.96 13.51 3.96
CA THR A 338 18.25 12.42 4.90
C THR A 338 17.53 11.15 4.42
N TYR A 339 18.28 10.06 4.26
CA TYR A 339 17.74 8.71 4.13
C TYR A 339 17.60 8.09 5.51
N LEU A 340 16.41 7.58 5.81
CA LEU A 340 16.08 7.02 7.11
C LEU A 340 16.45 5.54 7.20
N ARG A 341 16.74 5.10 8.42
CA ARG A 341 16.95 3.69 8.76
C ARG A 341 15.62 2.97 8.82
N SER A 342 15.66 1.68 8.52
CA SER A 342 14.52 0.79 8.65
C SER A 342 14.54 0.06 10.01
N PRO A 343 13.40 -0.13 10.67
CA PRO A 343 13.27 -1.05 11.80
C PRO A 343 13.15 -2.52 11.38
N SER A 344 13.07 -2.81 10.07
CA SER A 344 13.00 -4.17 9.53
C SER A 344 14.37 -4.85 9.56
N SER A 345 14.41 -6.13 9.92
CA SER A 345 15.60 -6.98 9.75
C SER A 345 15.85 -7.27 8.26
N ALA A 346 17.11 -7.63 7.92
CA ALA A 346 17.45 -8.05 6.57
C ALA A 346 16.56 -9.25 6.14
N ASP A 347 16.26 -9.35 4.85
CA ASP A 347 15.79 -10.59 4.22
C ASP A 347 16.96 -11.36 3.61
N ILE A 348 16.69 -12.51 3.02
CA ILE A 348 17.73 -13.38 2.42
C ILE A 348 18.55 -12.59 1.38
N TRP A 349 17.90 -11.82 0.51
CA TRP A 349 18.59 -11.05 -0.51
C TRP A 349 19.52 -9.97 0.07
N HIS A 350 19.08 -9.27 1.12
CA HIS A 350 19.89 -8.28 1.84
C HIS A 350 21.06 -8.93 2.58
N SER A 351 20.82 -10.08 3.23
CA SER A 351 21.85 -10.85 3.92
C SER A 351 22.94 -11.35 2.97
N ASP A 352 22.55 -11.98 1.87
CA ASP A 352 23.46 -12.50 0.84
C ASP A 352 24.27 -11.38 0.18
N SER A 353 23.70 -10.19 0.07
CA SER A 353 24.35 -8.99 -0.51
C SER A 353 25.20 -8.23 0.49
N SER A 354 25.33 -8.70 1.74
CA SER A 354 26.08 -8.07 2.85
C SER A 354 25.54 -6.69 3.26
N TYR A 355 24.23 -6.45 3.10
CA TYR A 355 23.55 -5.24 3.52
C TYR A 355 23.07 -5.35 4.97
N LEU A 356 24.02 -5.26 5.91
CA LEU A 356 23.75 -5.35 7.35
C LEU A 356 23.74 -3.96 7.95
N ASN A 357 22.56 -3.48 8.37
CA ASN A 357 22.40 -2.19 8.99
C ASN A 357 22.01 -2.28 10.45
N MET A 358 22.33 -1.22 11.19
CA MET A 358 21.74 -1.02 12.50
C MET A 358 20.24 -0.75 12.32
N VAL A 359 19.43 -1.61 12.90
CA VAL A 359 17.96 -1.53 12.88
C VAL A 359 17.51 -0.43 13.84
N ALA A 360 16.75 0.54 13.33
CA ALA A 360 16.33 1.69 14.14
C ALA A 360 15.09 2.37 13.55
N VAL A 361 14.40 3.16 14.37
CA VAL A 361 13.48 4.21 13.94
C VAL A 361 14.07 5.58 14.22
N GLU A 362 13.73 6.55 13.38
CA GLU A 362 14.30 7.88 13.44
C GLU A 362 13.22 8.96 13.54
N GLY A 363 13.56 10.04 14.20
CA GLY A 363 12.72 11.21 14.35
C GLY A 363 13.55 12.50 14.36
N PHE A 364 12.88 13.62 14.10
CA PHE A 364 13.56 14.90 13.94
C PHE A 364 12.81 15.99 14.68
N ILE A 365 13.52 16.82 15.41
CA ILE A 365 12.96 17.99 16.07
C ILE A 365 13.31 19.24 15.24
N HIS A 366 12.29 20.04 14.94
CA HIS A 366 12.45 21.31 14.22
C HIS A 366 12.04 22.48 15.08
N SER A 367 12.94 23.43 15.24
CA SER A 367 12.67 24.72 15.87
C SER A 367 11.92 25.64 14.90
N LYS A 368 11.09 26.54 15.42
CA LYS A 368 10.42 27.57 14.62
C LYS A 368 11.38 28.49 13.88
N GLU A 369 12.52 28.82 14.52
CA GLU A 369 13.45 29.87 14.06
C GLU A 369 14.82 29.34 13.60
N HIS A 370 15.26 28.17 14.11
CA HIS A 370 16.63 27.70 13.96
C HIS A 370 16.78 26.43 13.10
N GLY A 371 15.68 25.94 12.48
CA GLY A 371 15.72 24.76 11.63
C GLY A 371 15.68 23.46 12.44
N ARG A 372 16.24 22.37 11.87
CA ARG A 372 16.34 21.07 12.53
C ARG A 372 17.36 21.16 13.67
N ASP A 373 16.92 20.73 14.84
CA ASP A 373 17.73 20.64 16.05
C ASP A 373 18.24 19.19 16.17
N PRO A 374 17.92 18.35 17.14
CA PRO A 374 18.46 17.00 17.16
C PRO A 374 17.78 16.08 16.13
N HIS A 375 18.59 15.16 15.64
CA HIS A 375 18.17 13.93 15.01
C HIS A 375 18.09 12.85 16.08
N LEU A 376 16.92 12.28 16.28
CA LEU A 376 16.65 11.27 17.30
C LEU A 376 16.71 9.89 16.63
N THR A 377 17.31 8.92 17.32
CA THR A 377 17.39 7.54 16.84
C THR A 377 17.10 6.60 18.00
N HIS A 378 16.18 5.65 17.78
CA HIS A 378 15.93 4.54 18.68
C HIS A 378 16.39 3.25 18.00
N TYR A 379 17.39 2.58 18.57
CA TYR A 379 17.97 1.32 18.07
C TYR A 379 17.32 0.13 18.74
N PHE A 380 17.30 -1.01 18.02
CA PHE A 380 16.76 -2.29 18.50
C PHE A 380 17.83 -3.35 18.65
#